data_9d1293adcc6ab1130d58769d8cd9661a
#
_entry.id   9d1293adcc6ab1130d58769d8cd9661a
#
_cell.length_a   1.000
_cell.length_b   1.000
_cell.length_c   1.000
_cell.angle_alpha   90.00
_cell.angle_beta   90.00
_cell.angle_gamma   90.00
#
_symmetry.space_group_name_H-M   'P 1'
#
loop_
_entity.id
_entity.type
_entity.pdbx_description
1 polymer ?
#
loop_
_entity_poly.entity_id
_entity_poly.type
_entity_poly.pdbx_seq_one_letter_code
_entity_poly.pdbx_strand_id
1 'polypeptide(L)'
;MKTQIEKMPKSTMKLTVTVENSIVKEFYEKEVKKAVEETEIQGFRKGTAPRDMVIGKVGNSKLYGDTINEILQTYYPQALKENKVMPVSNPKVEIKEFDIEKDLEFTAEFAVKPEVKMGDYKKALKEYYKEKTEKKKIENLEKLKKGELDIEKEGHEHVHIGANEVIDVLLKESEVEIADMLIEEETDRLMSKLLEQLETIKLPLDKYLKAQEKTADDIRADYTKIAENNIKAEFVLSHLVEAEKIEVSDEEIDEMINAAGDPAVAEQMKDPMQKLYIKTILQKNKLLNNLIEETQGPHNHDHDHEEESDEEEIGEESREEDKNE
;
A
#
# COMPACT_ATOMS: atom_id res chain seq x y z
N MET A 1 -13.67 8.52 30.15
CA MET A 1 -12.46 8.09 29.39
C MET A 1 -11.32 9.03 29.71
N LYS A 2 -10.11 8.52 29.93
CA LYS A 2 -8.86 9.30 30.02
C LYS A 2 -7.93 8.83 28.91
N THR A 3 -7.24 9.77 28.27
CA THR A 3 -6.32 9.46 27.17
C THR A 3 -4.95 10.08 27.44
N GLN A 4 -3.90 9.36 27.10
CA GLN A 4 -2.52 9.82 27.14
C GLN A 4 -1.87 9.44 25.81
N ILE A 5 -1.21 10.42 25.18
CA ILE A 5 -0.50 10.18 23.93
C ILE A 5 1.00 10.42 24.11
N GLU A 6 1.81 9.54 23.53
CA GLU A 6 3.25 9.54 23.62
C GLU A 6 3.85 9.42 22.22
N LYS A 7 4.81 10.30 21.89
CA LYS A 7 5.53 10.20 20.62
C LYS A 7 6.68 9.20 20.78
N MET A 8 6.75 8.28 19.86
CA MET A 8 7.81 7.29 19.75
C MET A 8 8.72 7.60 18.54
N PRO A 9 9.92 7.02 18.47
CA PRO A 9 10.78 7.15 17.28
C PRO A 9 10.10 6.66 16.01
N LYS A 10 10.65 7.05 14.85
CA LYS A 10 10.22 6.60 13.54
C LYS A 10 8.74 6.86 13.26
N SER A 11 8.28 8.08 13.52
CA SER A 11 6.90 8.50 13.24
C SER A 11 5.82 7.57 13.79
N THR A 12 6.08 6.96 14.95
CA THR A 12 5.16 6.10 15.69
C THR A 12 4.56 6.87 16.87
N MET A 13 3.31 6.60 17.20
CA MET A 13 2.64 7.12 18.40
C MET A 13 2.04 5.99 19.21
N LYS A 14 2.06 6.17 20.52
CA LYS A 14 1.41 5.28 21.49
C LYS A 14 0.29 6.05 22.19
N LEU A 15 -0.92 5.55 22.06
CA LEU A 15 -2.12 6.06 22.68
C LEU A 15 -2.51 5.09 23.80
N THR A 16 -2.56 5.59 25.04
CA THR A 16 -3.10 4.85 26.18
C THR A 16 -4.49 5.37 26.49
N VAL A 17 -5.46 4.50 26.58
CA VAL A 17 -6.86 4.81 26.86
C VAL A 17 -7.28 4.05 28.11
N THR A 18 -7.84 4.79 29.09
CA THR A 18 -8.45 4.21 30.28
C THR A 18 -9.96 4.43 30.24
N VAL A 19 -10.73 3.36 30.25
CA VAL A 19 -12.20 3.35 30.27
C VAL A 19 -12.66 2.97 31.67
N GLU A 20 -13.51 3.78 32.26
CA GLU A 20 -14.00 3.56 33.61
C GLU A 20 -14.83 2.27 33.72
N ASN A 21 -14.71 1.59 34.85
CA ASN A 21 -15.39 0.33 35.14
C ASN A 21 -16.91 0.39 34.92
N SER A 22 -17.55 1.49 35.25
CA SER A 22 -18.99 1.71 35.01
C SER A 22 -19.37 1.52 33.55
N ILE A 23 -18.53 2.01 32.64
CA ILE A 23 -18.70 1.87 31.20
C ILE A 23 -18.41 0.44 30.75
N VAL A 24 -17.34 -0.18 31.27
CA VAL A 24 -17.01 -1.58 30.98
C VAL A 24 -18.19 -2.50 31.32
N LYS A 25 -18.81 -2.31 32.48
CA LYS A 25 -20.01 -3.06 32.90
C LYS A 25 -21.19 -2.81 31.97
N GLU A 26 -21.43 -1.59 31.55
CA GLU A 26 -22.50 -1.26 30.60
C GLU A 26 -22.35 -2.02 29.27
N PHE A 27 -21.14 -2.01 28.71
CA PHE A 27 -20.83 -2.74 27.47
C PHE A 27 -20.95 -4.25 27.65
N TYR A 28 -20.47 -4.79 28.77
CA TYR A 28 -20.63 -6.21 29.07
C TYR A 28 -22.10 -6.61 29.17
N GLU A 29 -22.93 -5.82 29.87
CA GLU A 29 -24.38 -6.08 29.97
C GLU A 29 -25.06 -6.02 28.60
N LYS A 30 -24.63 -5.12 27.72
CA LYS A 30 -25.11 -5.03 26.33
C LYS A 30 -24.77 -6.30 25.56
N GLU A 31 -23.52 -6.80 25.67
CA GLU A 31 -23.11 -8.03 24.97
C GLU A 31 -23.79 -9.27 25.54
N VAL A 32 -23.99 -9.34 26.85
CA VAL A 32 -24.79 -10.43 27.45
C VAL A 32 -26.24 -10.42 26.93
N LYS A 33 -26.88 -9.24 26.82
CA LYS A 33 -28.25 -9.15 26.26
C LYS A 33 -28.29 -9.60 24.81
N LYS A 34 -27.34 -9.17 24.00
CA LYS A 34 -27.21 -9.61 22.61
C LYS A 34 -26.99 -11.13 22.51
N ALA A 35 -26.14 -11.69 23.37
CA ALA A 35 -25.94 -13.13 23.45
C ALA A 35 -27.22 -13.87 23.84
N VAL A 36 -28.04 -13.34 24.75
CA VAL A 36 -29.35 -13.91 25.11
C VAL A 36 -30.31 -13.93 23.92
N GLU A 37 -30.32 -12.85 23.13
CA GLU A 37 -31.18 -12.74 21.96
C GLU A 37 -30.74 -13.67 20.81
N GLU A 38 -29.44 -13.93 20.67
CA GLU A 38 -28.86 -14.66 19.53
C GLU A 38 -28.69 -16.17 19.81
N THR A 39 -28.46 -16.57 21.07
CA THR A 39 -28.08 -17.92 21.42
C THR A 39 -29.31 -18.83 21.57
N GLU A 40 -29.30 -19.95 20.88
CA GLU A 40 -30.32 -21.02 21.04
C GLU A 40 -29.91 -21.96 22.18
N ILE A 41 -30.77 -22.12 23.16
CA ILE A 41 -30.59 -23.08 24.26
C ILE A 41 -31.71 -24.12 24.20
N GLN A 42 -31.31 -25.41 24.29
CA GLN A 42 -32.26 -26.51 24.26
C GLN A 42 -33.32 -26.37 25.37
N GLY A 43 -34.59 -26.41 25.01
CA GLY A 43 -35.71 -26.21 25.93
C GLY A 43 -36.20 -24.79 26.09
N PHE A 44 -35.57 -23.80 25.46
CA PHE A 44 -35.98 -22.40 25.48
C PHE A 44 -36.16 -21.85 24.08
N ARG A 45 -37.15 -20.97 23.92
CA ARG A 45 -37.28 -20.18 22.70
C ARG A 45 -36.12 -19.18 22.63
N LYS A 46 -35.61 -18.92 21.44
CA LYS A 46 -34.57 -17.87 21.18
C LYS A 46 -34.97 -16.57 21.84
N GLY A 47 -34.05 -15.96 22.60
CA GLY A 47 -34.29 -14.72 23.34
C GLY A 47 -34.97 -14.87 24.71
N THR A 48 -35.34 -16.09 25.16
CA THR A 48 -36.04 -16.30 26.44
C THR A 48 -35.29 -17.16 27.46
N ALA A 49 -34.08 -17.60 27.12
CA ALA A 49 -33.26 -18.41 28.00
C ALA A 49 -32.72 -17.58 29.18
N PRO A 50 -32.62 -18.18 30.40
CA PRO A 50 -31.99 -17.50 31.53
C PRO A 50 -30.57 -17.09 31.25
N ARG A 51 -30.21 -15.89 31.69
CA ARG A 51 -28.89 -15.26 31.49
C ARG A 51 -27.72 -16.20 31.82
N ASP A 52 -27.79 -16.83 33.02
CA ASP A 52 -26.68 -17.68 33.49
C ASP A 52 -26.47 -18.91 32.59
N MET A 53 -27.51 -19.44 31.99
CA MET A 53 -27.43 -20.55 31.05
C MET A 53 -26.81 -20.11 29.72
N VAL A 54 -27.11 -18.89 29.28
CA VAL A 54 -26.48 -18.29 28.07
C VAL A 54 -25.01 -18.04 28.31
N ILE A 55 -24.65 -17.40 29.43
CA ILE A 55 -23.27 -17.16 29.83
C ILE A 55 -22.50 -18.48 29.93
N GLY A 56 -23.07 -19.48 30.55
CA GLY A 56 -22.47 -20.80 30.65
C GLY A 56 -22.25 -21.49 29.30
N LYS A 57 -23.14 -21.27 28.33
CA LYS A 57 -23.02 -21.84 26.98
C LYS A 57 -22.05 -21.07 26.09
N VAL A 58 -22.11 -19.73 26.08
CA VAL A 58 -21.25 -18.85 25.27
C VAL A 58 -19.83 -18.82 25.81
N GLY A 59 -19.70 -18.83 27.13
CA GLY A 59 -18.43 -18.73 27.86
C GLY A 59 -18.00 -17.29 28.12
N ASN A 60 -17.48 -17.03 29.31
CA ASN A 60 -17.01 -15.70 29.71
C ASN A 60 -15.93 -15.14 28.80
N SER A 61 -14.98 -15.99 28.36
CA SER A 61 -13.89 -15.54 27.48
C SER A 61 -14.39 -14.93 26.17
N LYS A 62 -15.43 -15.48 25.58
CA LYS A 62 -16.04 -14.93 24.37
C LYS A 62 -16.74 -13.61 24.66
N LEU A 63 -17.57 -13.55 25.71
CA LEU A 63 -18.27 -12.33 26.12
C LEU A 63 -17.30 -11.20 26.46
N TYR A 64 -16.19 -11.52 27.11
CA TYR A 64 -15.12 -10.53 27.40
C TYR A 64 -14.44 -10.04 26.12
N GLY A 65 -14.14 -10.95 25.19
CA GLY A 65 -13.58 -10.58 23.88
C GLY A 65 -14.52 -9.67 23.09
N ASP A 66 -15.81 -10.02 23.03
CA ASP A 66 -16.83 -9.23 22.34
C ASP A 66 -17.00 -7.83 23.02
N THR A 67 -16.99 -7.78 24.37
CA THR A 67 -17.03 -6.52 25.14
C THR A 67 -15.84 -5.63 24.86
N ILE A 68 -14.64 -6.20 24.86
CA ILE A 68 -13.40 -5.48 24.56
C ILE A 68 -13.45 -4.89 23.15
N ASN A 69 -13.86 -5.70 22.16
CA ASN A 69 -13.95 -5.27 20.77
C ASN A 69 -14.93 -4.08 20.60
N GLU A 70 -16.10 -4.15 21.21
CA GLU A 70 -17.09 -3.04 21.17
C GLU A 70 -16.54 -1.76 21.83
N ILE A 71 -15.81 -1.89 22.94
CA ILE A 71 -15.16 -0.77 23.61
C ILE A 71 -14.09 -0.16 22.72
N LEU A 72 -13.23 -1.00 22.09
CA LEU A 72 -12.19 -0.55 21.20
C LEU A 72 -12.77 0.18 19.98
N GLN A 73 -13.79 -0.39 19.34
CA GLN A 73 -14.47 0.22 18.19
C GLN A 73 -15.10 1.57 18.53
N THR A 74 -15.55 1.76 19.77
CA THR A 74 -16.18 3.00 20.22
C THR A 74 -15.16 4.03 20.65
N TYR A 75 -14.22 3.65 21.50
CA TYR A 75 -13.36 4.62 22.20
C TYR A 75 -12.02 4.88 21.48
N TYR A 76 -11.51 3.98 20.67
CA TYR A 76 -10.28 4.25 19.91
C TYR A 76 -10.45 5.39 18.89
N PRO A 77 -11.48 5.40 18.02
CA PRO A 77 -11.70 6.53 17.10
C PRO A 77 -12.00 7.84 17.82
N GLN A 78 -12.72 7.78 18.95
CA GLN A 78 -13.00 8.96 19.77
C GLN A 78 -11.71 9.54 20.35
N ALA A 79 -10.85 8.68 20.90
CA ALA A 79 -9.57 9.09 21.49
C ALA A 79 -8.63 9.71 20.42
N LEU A 80 -8.59 9.16 19.21
CA LEU A 80 -7.86 9.75 18.09
C LEU A 80 -8.36 11.14 17.73
N LYS A 81 -9.68 11.30 17.66
CA LYS A 81 -10.32 12.60 17.35
C LYS A 81 -10.07 13.65 18.43
N GLU A 82 -10.16 13.27 19.71
CA GLU A 82 -9.87 14.17 20.84
C GLU A 82 -8.42 14.66 20.83
N ASN A 83 -7.48 13.78 20.48
CA ASN A 83 -6.07 14.12 20.39
C ASN A 83 -5.64 14.70 19.02
N LYS A 84 -6.57 14.84 18.06
CA LYS A 84 -6.33 15.38 16.71
C LYS A 84 -5.22 14.62 15.96
N VAL A 85 -5.18 13.31 16.11
CA VAL A 85 -4.19 12.44 15.46
C VAL A 85 -4.86 11.61 14.38
N MET A 86 -4.20 11.53 13.23
CA MET A 86 -4.61 10.69 12.09
C MET A 86 -3.60 9.57 11.89
N PRO A 87 -3.93 8.32 12.22
CA PRO A 87 -3.09 7.18 11.96
C PRO A 87 -3.02 6.90 10.45
N VAL A 88 -1.87 6.41 9.99
CA VAL A 88 -1.64 5.93 8.62
C VAL A 88 -1.41 4.41 8.56
N SER A 89 -1.50 3.73 9.70
CA SER A 89 -1.44 2.27 9.83
C SER A 89 -2.60 1.74 10.66
N ASN A 90 -2.82 0.43 10.61
CA ASN A 90 -3.63 -0.25 11.59
C ASN A 90 -2.98 -0.16 12.99
N PRO A 91 -3.76 0.02 14.07
CA PRO A 91 -3.19 0.06 15.41
C PRO A 91 -2.78 -1.34 15.87
N LYS A 92 -1.61 -1.45 16.49
CA LYS A 92 -1.24 -2.60 17.30
C LYS A 92 -1.79 -2.39 18.71
N VAL A 93 -2.87 -3.09 19.03
CA VAL A 93 -3.56 -2.93 20.32
C VAL A 93 -3.05 -3.97 21.32
N GLU A 94 -2.69 -3.49 22.50
CA GLU A 94 -2.33 -4.34 23.64
C GLU A 94 -3.23 -4.04 24.82
N ILE A 95 -3.73 -5.09 25.46
CA ILE A 95 -4.54 -5.03 26.68
C ILE A 95 -3.78 -5.78 27.77
N LYS A 96 -3.45 -5.12 28.88
CA LYS A 96 -2.66 -5.75 29.94
C LYS A 96 -3.43 -6.83 30.69
N GLU A 97 -4.64 -6.50 31.10
CA GLU A 97 -5.54 -7.38 31.85
C GLU A 97 -6.97 -6.89 31.65
N PHE A 98 -7.91 -7.80 31.47
CA PHE A 98 -9.34 -7.50 31.45
C PHE A 98 -10.01 -8.06 32.68
N ASP A 99 -10.60 -7.17 33.49
CA ASP A 99 -11.41 -7.53 34.64
C ASP A 99 -12.67 -6.63 34.65
N ILE A 100 -13.85 -7.26 34.65
CA ILE A 100 -15.12 -6.54 34.62
C ILE A 100 -15.34 -5.64 35.86
N GLU A 101 -14.61 -5.88 36.94
CA GLU A 101 -14.69 -5.09 38.16
C GLU A 101 -13.66 -3.95 38.21
N LYS A 102 -12.80 -3.81 37.20
CA LYS A 102 -11.77 -2.79 37.12
C LYS A 102 -11.94 -1.89 35.89
N ASP A 103 -11.27 -0.75 35.91
CA ASP A 103 -11.11 0.07 34.72
C ASP A 103 -10.34 -0.71 33.64
N LEU A 104 -10.76 -0.58 32.38
CA LEU A 104 -10.04 -1.17 31.26
C LEU A 104 -8.98 -0.18 30.76
N GLU A 105 -7.73 -0.62 30.75
CA GLU A 105 -6.63 0.09 30.12
C GLU A 105 -6.14 -0.66 28.90
N PHE A 106 -6.16 -0.01 27.76
CA PHE A 106 -5.53 -0.52 26.55
C PHE A 106 -4.56 0.49 25.95
N THR A 107 -3.55 -0.01 25.27
CA THR A 107 -2.61 0.79 24.50
C THR A 107 -2.75 0.47 23.03
N ALA A 108 -2.68 1.50 22.19
CA ALA A 108 -2.68 1.37 20.75
C ALA A 108 -1.43 2.05 20.20
N GLU A 109 -0.57 1.29 19.54
CA GLU A 109 0.59 1.80 18.81
C GLU A 109 0.25 1.87 17.33
N PHE A 110 0.52 3.01 16.70
CA PHE A 110 0.22 3.24 15.29
C PHE A 110 1.18 4.24 14.68
N ALA A 111 1.37 4.14 13.36
CA ALA A 111 2.15 5.09 12.59
C ALA A 111 1.34 6.34 12.26
N VAL A 112 2.03 7.47 12.21
CA VAL A 112 1.50 8.74 11.69
C VAL A 112 2.28 9.17 10.46
N LYS A 113 1.72 10.11 9.66
CA LYS A 113 2.40 10.66 8.49
C LYS A 113 3.80 11.16 8.90
N PRO A 114 4.88 10.64 8.33
CA PRO A 114 6.24 11.07 8.66
C PRO A 114 6.51 12.47 8.13
N GLU A 115 7.45 13.14 8.77
CA GLU A 115 8.00 14.39 8.25
C GLU A 115 9.00 14.06 7.13
N VAL A 116 8.78 14.65 5.96
CA VAL A 116 9.64 14.49 4.78
C VAL A 116 10.52 15.71 4.67
N LYS A 117 11.84 15.52 4.67
CA LYS A 117 12.82 16.58 4.39
C LYS A 117 13.44 16.34 3.03
N MET A 118 13.32 17.32 2.16
CA MET A 118 13.88 17.27 0.80
C MET A 118 15.13 18.11 0.67
N GLY A 119 16.16 17.55 0.02
CA GLY A 119 17.30 18.29 -0.49
C GLY A 119 16.97 19.04 -1.78
N ASP A 120 18.01 19.47 -2.50
CA ASP A 120 17.83 20.13 -3.81
C ASP A 120 17.65 19.10 -4.93
N TYR A 121 16.50 18.42 -4.91
CA TYR A 121 16.18 17.35 -5.86
C TYR A 121 16.13 17.84 -7.31
N LYS A 122 15.72 19.10 -7.57
CA LYS A 122 15.70 19.66 -8.94
C LYS A 122 17.10 19.79 -9.53
N LYS A 123 18.07 20.17 -8.71
CA LYS A 123 19.47 20.20 -9.10
C LYS A 123 20.03 18.79 -9.28
N ALA A 124 19.75 17.89 -8.34
CA ALA A 124 20.19 16.50 -8.41
C ALA A 124 19.67 15.78 -9.67
N LEU A 125 18.41 16.00 -10.06
CA LEU A 125 17.83 15.48 -11.31
C LEU A 125 18.57 15.97 -12.55
N LYS A 126 18.88 17.27 -12.62
CA LYS A 126 19.66 17.85 -13.75
C LYS A 126 21.08 17.30 -13.82
N GLU A 127 21.73 17.12 -12.67
CA GLU A 127 23.08 16.52 -12.59
C GLU A 127 23.03 15.04 -13.03
N TYR A 128 22.06 14.27 -12.55
CA TYR A 128 21.86 12.88 -12.96
C TYR A 128 21.64 12.75 -14.47
N TYR A 129 20.76 13.58 -15.04
CA TYR A 129 20.49 13.57 -16.49
C TYR A 129 21.73 13.92 -17.32
N LYS A 130 22.53 14.89 -16.87
CA LYS A 130 23.78 15.26 -17.50
C LYS A 130 24.79 14.10 -17.49
N GLU A 131 24.97 13.44 -16.34
CA GLU A 131 25.86 12.29 -16.22
C GLU A 131 25.39 11.13 -17.12
N LYS A 132 24.10 10.85 -17.16
CA LYS A 132 23.51 9.80 -18.01
C LYS A 132 23.78 10.10 -19.49
N THR A 133 23.61 11.34 -19.90
CA THR A 133 23.86 11.81 -21.27
C THR A 133 25.35 11.68 -21.64
N GLU A 134 26.25 12.04 -20.73
CA GLU A 134 27.69 11.91 -20.96
C GLU A 134 28.11 10.43 -21.06
N LYS A 135 27.61 9.56 -20.19
CA LYS A 135 27.86 8.10 -20.24
C LYS A 135 27.41 7.50 -21.58
N LYS A 136 26.21 7.86 -22.05
CA LYS A 136 25.70 7.36 -23.34
C LYS A 136 26.54 7.88 -24.52
N LYS A 137 26.99 9.11 -24.49
CA LYS A 137 27.91 9.65 -25.53
C LYS A 137 29.23 8.86 -25.57
N ILE A 138 29.80 8.52 -24.42
CA ILE A 138 31.03 7.73 -24.34
C ILE A 138 30.79 6.32 -24.90
N GLU A 139 29.70 5.66 -24.50
CA GLU A 139 29.32 4.34 -25.00
C GLU A 139 29.14 4.32 -26.52
N ASN A 140 28.43 5.32 -27.07
CA ASN A 140 28.22 5.45 -28.50
C ASN A 140 29.57 5.69 -29.25
N LEU A 141 30.48 6.48 -28.68
CA LEU A 141 31.83 6.68 -29.24
C LEU A 141 32.66 5.37 -29.24
N GLU A 142 32.50 4.52 -28.23
CA GLU A 142 33.18 3.22 -28.17
C GLU A 142 32.60 2.24 -29.19
N LYS A 143 31.27 2.21 -29.36
CA LYS A 143 30.59 1.39 -30.41
C LYS A 143 30.98 1.84 -31.80
N LEU A 144 31.08 3.15 -32.04
CA LEU A 144 31.59 3.70 -33.30
C LEU A 144 33.02 3.24 -33.61
N LYS A 145 33.92 3.26 -32.63
CA LYS A 145 35.30 2.80 -32.79
C LYS A 145 35.39 1.30 -33.10
N LYS A 146 34.40 0.50 -32.65
CA LYS A 146 34.30 -0.94 -32.95
C LYS A 146 33.60 -1.25 -34.27
N GLY A 147 33.03 -0.23 -34.94
CA GLY A 147 32.29 -0.43 -36.21
C GLY A 147 30.91 -1.08 -36.00
N GLU A 148 30.39 -1.02 -34.78
CA GLU A 148 29.11 -1.62 -34.37
C GLU A 148 27.92 -0.63 -34.51
N LEU A 149 28.16 0.66 -34.78
CA LEU A 149 27.17 1.71 -34.92
C LEU A 149 27.15 2.25 -36.34
N ASP A 150 25.96 2.30 -36.95
CA ASP A 150 25.74 2.90 -38.29
C ASP A 150 25.09 4.30 -38.09
N ILE A 151 25.87 5.36 -38.25
CA ILE A 151 25.48 6.75 -38.00
C ILE A 151 24.29 7.19 -38.87
N GLU A 152 24.08 6.55 -40.04
CA GLU A 152 22.99 6.92 -40.95
C GLU A 152 21.62 6.37 -40.56
N LYS A 153 21.57 5.34 -39.70
CA LYS A 153 20.33 4.66 -39.28
C LYS A 153 19.87 5.00 -37.86
N GLU A 154 20.80 5.34 -36.98
CA GLU A 154 20.50 5.76 -35.61
C GLU A 154 20.56 7.28 -35.53
N GLY A 155 19.53 7.95 -36.07
CA GLY A 155 19.30 9.36 -35.83
C GLY A 155 19.33 9.65 -34.32
N HIS A 156 19.76 10.86 -33.94
CA HIS A 156 19.99 11.33 -32.57
C HIS A 156 19.14 10.64 -31.48
N GLU A 157 19.66 9.54 -30.99
CA GLU A 157 19.02 8.82 -29.88
C GLU A 157 19.02 9.73 -28.65
N HIS A 158 17.87 10.34 -28.38
CA HIS A 158 17.70 11.19 -27.21
C HIS A 158 17.78 10.33 -25.94
N VAL A 159 18.56 10.80 -24.97
CA VAL A 159 18.61 10.17 -23.65
C VAL A 159 17.35 10.54 -22.91
N HIS A 160 16.53 9.57 -22.57
CA HIS A 160 15.33 9.79 -21.76
C HIS A 160 15.59 9.38 -20.31
N ILE A 161 15.03 10.15 -19.38
CA ILE A 161 14.95 9.77 -17.97
C ILE A 161 13.54 9.22 -17.72
N GLY A 162 13.47 8.03 -17.12
CA GLY A 162 12.20 7.40 -16.79
C GLY A 162 11.70 7.76 -15.39
N ALA A 163 10.42 7.50 -15.12
CA ALA A 163 9.80 7.77 -13.82
C ALA A 163 10.55 7.07 -12.66
N ASN A 164 10.99 5.82 -12.85
CA ASN A 164 11.74 5.09 -11.82
C ASN A 164 13.07 5.77 -11.48
N GLU A 165 13.79 6.28 -12.47
CA GLU A 165 15.05 6.99 -12.25
C GLU A 165 14.84 8.31 -11.51
N VAL A 166 13.73 9.01 -11.82
CA VAL A 166 13.33 10.21 -11.07
C VAL A 166 13.06 9.85 -9.61
N ILE A 167 12.28 8.80 -9.37
CA ILE A 167 12.00 8.31 -8.00
C ILE A 167 13.30 7.97 -7.27
N ASP A 168 14.24 7.25 -7.90
CA ASP A 168 15.52 6.90 -7.28
C ASP A 168 16.34 8.14 -6.86
N VAL A 169 16.34 9.18 -7.67
CA VAL A 169 17.00 10.46 -7.31
C VAL A 169 16.25 11.14 -6.16
N LEU A 170 14.92 11.20 -6.21
CA LEU A 170 14.11 11.79 -5.13
C LEU A 170 14.33 11.07 -3.80
N LEU A 171 14.42 9.74 -3.81
CA LEU A 171 14.69 8.94 -2.61
C LEU A 171 16.07 9.20 -2.01
N LYS A 172 17.08 9.43 -2.84
CA LYS A 172 18.45 9.78 -2.38
C LYS A 172 18.49 11.17 -1.76
N GLU A 173 17.74 12.10 -2.32
CA GLU A 173 17.66 13.49 -1.85
C GLU A 173 16.64 13.72 -0.74
N SER A 174 16.07 12.64 -0.17
CA SER A 174 15.07 12.72 0.89
C SER A 174 15.49 12.04 2.18
N GLU A 175 15.17 12.67 3.31
CA GLU A 175 15.24 12.10 4.64
C GLU A 175 13.83 11.88 5.17
N VAL A 176 13.47 10.63 5.44
CA VAL A 176 12.16 10.24 5.96
C VAL A 176 12.35 9.12 6.98
N GLU A 177 11.81 9.32 8.19
CA GLU A 177 11.79 8.28 9.22
C GLU A 177 10.48 7.51 9.18
N ILE A 178 10.51 6.30 8.64
CA ILE A 178 9.34 5.44 8.46
C ILE A 178 9.15 4.54 9.68
N ALA A 179 7.89 4.39 10.13
CA ALA A 179 7.53 3.46 11.18
C ALA A 179 7.79 2.00 10.78
N ASP A 180 8.44 1.24 11.66
CA ASP A 180 8.77 -0.17 11.40
C ASP A 180 7.52 -1.00 11.08
N MET A 181 6.37 -0.69 11.72
CA MET A 181 5.10 -1.36 11.48
C MET A 181 4.59 -1.20 10.05
N LEU A 182 4.81 -0.03 9.42
CA LEU A 182 4.44 0.18 8.01
C LEU A 182 5.31 -0.68 7.09
N ILE A 183 6.61 -0.77 7.39
CA ILE A 183 7.54 -1.61 6.62
C ILE A 183 7.16 -3.09 6.77
N GLU A 184 6.79 -3.52 7.98
CA GLU A 184 6.29 -4.89 8.23
C GLU A 184 5.02 -5.18 7.45
N GLU A 185 3.98 -4.31 7.54
CA GLU A 185 2.72 -4.49 6.82
C GLU A 185 2.93 -4.56 5.30
N GLU A 186 3.76 -3.69 4.74
CA GLU A 186 4.05 -3.70 3.30
C GLU A 186 4.88 -4.92 2.91
N THR A 187 5.85 -5.33 3.74
CA THR A 187 6.62 -6.56 3.51
C THR A 187 5.69 -7.78 3.46
N ASP A 188 4.78 -7.90 4.42
CA ASP A 188 3.82 -9.02 4.46
C ASP A 188 2.87 -8.99 3.27
N ARG A 189 2.44 -7.81 2.83
CA ARG A 189 1.62 -7.63 1.62
C ARG A 189 2.36 -8.08 0.36
N LEU A 190 3.62 -7.68 0.21
CA LEU A 190 4.45 -8.08 -0.93
C LEU A 190 4.75 -9.59 -0.92
N MET A 191 5.03 -10.16 0.24
CA MET A 191 5.23 -11.60 0.40
C MET A 191 3.96 -12.39 0.07
N SER A 192 2.80 -11.93 0.51
CA SER A 192 1.51 -12.54 0.15
C SER A 192 1.27 -12.52 -1.36
N LYS A 193 1.57 -11.39 -2.01
CA LYS A 193 1.47 -11.27 -3.46
C LYS A 193 2.43 -12.23 -4.20
N LEU A 194 3.65 -12.40 -3.69
CA LEU A 194 4.57 -13.40 -4.24
C LEU A 194 3.98 -14.81 -4.14
N LEU A 195 3.42 -15.18 -2.98
CA LEU A 195 2.81 -16.51 -2.79
C LEU A 195 1.62 -16.72 -3.74
N GLU A 196 0.76 -15.73 -3.91
CA GLU A 196 -0.35 -15.78 -4.89
C GLU A 196 0.14 -15.96 -6.33
N GLN A 197 1.19 -15.25 -6.71
CA GLN A 197 1.80 -15.39 -8.04
C GLN A 197 2.37 -16.79 -8.23
N LEU A 198 3.10 -17.33 -7.25
CA LEU A 198 3.64 -18.69 -7.31
C LEU A 198 2.53 -19.75 -7.38
N GLU A 199 1.42 -19.56 -6.67
CA GLU A 199 0.26 -20.44 -6.73
C GLU A 199 -0.39 -20.41 -8.12
N THR A 200 -0.53 -19.23 -8.72
CA THR A 200 -1.11 -19.05 -10.06
C THR A 200 -0.32 -19.84 -11.12
N ILE A 201 1.01 -19.81 -11.06
CA ILE A 201 1.89 -20.57 -11.97
C ILE A 201 2.16 -22.01 -11.49
N LYS A 202 1.51 -22.42 -10.39
CA LYS A 202 1.67 -23.75 -9.77
C LYS A 202 3.13 -24.11 -9.43
N LEU A 203 3.93 -23.11 -9.04
CA LEU A 203 5.32 -23.28 -8.62
C LEU A 203 5.42 -23.34 -7.09
N PRO A 204 5.82 -24.48 -6.49
CA PRO A 204 6.02 -24.57 -5.04
C PRO A 204 7.13 -23.61 -4.55
N LEU A 205 6.92 -23.00 -3.39
CA LEU A 205 7.85 -22.03 -2.79
C LEU A 205 9.28 -22.59 -2.66
N ASP A 206 9.44 -23.83 -2.23
CA ASP A 206 10.76 -24.47 -2.08
C ASP A 206 11.50 -24.59 -3.42
N LYS A 207 10.80 -24.76 -4.56
CA LYS A 207 11.42 -24.76 -5.89
C LYS A 207 11.84 -23.35 -6.29
N TYR A 208 11.02 -22.36 -5.99
CA TYR A 208 11.37 -20.95 -6.23
C TYR A 208 12.60 -20.55 -5.42
N LEU A 209 12.64 -20.84 -4.11
CA LEU A 209 13.77 -20.53 -3.24
C LEU A 209 15.07 -21.18 -3.75
N LYS A 210 15.01 -22.46 -4.15
CA LYS A 210 16.16 -23.16 -4.73
C LYS A 210 16.62 -22.55 -6.05
N ALA A 211 15.71 -22.13 -6.90
CA ALA A 211 16.05 -21.49 -8.19
C ALA A 211 16.70 -20.10 -7.98
N GLN A 212 16.33 -19.41 -6.90
CA GLN A 212 16.92 -18.12 -6.51
C GLN A 212 18.20 -18.27 -5.67
N GLU A 213 18.56 -19.48 -5.26
CA GLU A 213 19.67 -19.76 -4.32
C GLU A 213 19.54 -18.99 -3.00
N LYS A 214 18.30 -18.79 -2.52
CA LYS A 214 17.96 -18.00 -1.33
C LYS A 214 17.13 -18.80 -0.34
N THR A 215 17.24 -18.41 0.93
CA THR A 215 16.34 -18.87 2.01
C THR A 215 15.06 -18.00 2.04
N ALA A 216 14.06 -18.45 2.78
CA ALA A 216 12.86 -17.66 3.01
C ALA A 216 13.17 -16.33 3.73
N ASP A 217 14.14 -16.35 4.65
CA ASP A 217 14.59 -15.16 5.37
C ASP A 217 15.31 -14.17 4.46
N ASP A 218 16.13 -14.65 3.52
CA ASP A 218 16.79 -13.80 2.51
C ASP A 218 15.75 -13.11 1.61
N ILE A 219 14.75 -13.85 1.13
CA ILE A 219 13.66 -13.29 0.33
C ILE A 219 12.91 -12.24 1.15
N ARG A 220 12.55 -12.55 2.41
CA ARG A 220 11.88 -11.58 3.29
C ARG A 220 12.73 -10.31 3.48
N ALA A 221 14.04 -10.44 3.69
CA ALA A 221 14.94 -9.30 3.82
C ALA A 221 15.02 -8.44 2.55
N ASP A 222 15.01 -9.06 1.37
CA ASP A 222 14.97 -8.33 0.11
C ASP A 222 13.64 -7.59 -0.07
N TYR A 223 12.52 -8.25 0.23
CA TYR A 223 11.20 -7.63 0.18
C TYR A 223 11.02 -6.53 1.22
N THR A 224 11.67 -6.62 2.38
CA THR A 224 11.68 -5.55 3.39
C THR A 224 12.36 -4.28 2.84
N LYS A 225 13.46 -4.40 2.09
CA LYS A 225 14.10 -3.25 1.43
C LYS A 225 13.21 -2.65 0.35
N ILE A 226 12.53 -3.49 -0.43
CA ILE A 226 11.57 -3.03 -1.45
C ILE A 226 10.41 -2.30 -0.77
N ALA A 227 9.86 -2.86 0.32
CA ALA A 227 8.79 -2.26 1.10
C ALA A 227 9.19 -0.88 1.65
N GLU A 228 10.38 -0.77 2.25
CA GLU A 228 10.91 0.49 2.75
C GLU A 228 11.00 1.55 1.65
N ASN A 229 11.55 1.19 0.48
CA ASN A 229 11.66 2.10 -0.66
C ASN A 229 10.28 2.50 -1.21
N ASN A 230 9.31 1.55 -1.30
CA ASN A 230 7.97 1.83 -1.77
C ASN A 230 7.26 2.83 -0.86
N ILE A 231 7.30 2.60 0.46
CA ILE A 231 6.67 3.49 1.44
C ILE A 231 7.36 4.85 1.45
N LYS A 232 8.70 4.88 1.37
CA LYS A 232 9.46 6.13 1.27
C LYS A 232 9.05 6.92 0.03
N ALA A 233 8.98 6.26 -1.14
CA ALA A 233 8.53 6.89 -2.38
C ALA A 233 7.11 7.44 -2.26
N GLU A 234 6.20 6.69 -1.64
CA GLU A 234 4.81 7.11 -1.40
C GLU A 234 4.74 8.42 -0.62
N PHE A 235 5.47 8.53 0.51
CA PHE A 235 5.48 9.75 1.32
C PHE A 235 6.20 10.91 0.64
N VAL A 236 7.31 10.65 -0.05
CA VAL A 236 8.07 11.67 -0.79
C VAL A 236 7.23 12.25 -1.92
N LEU A 237 6.60 11.39 -2.75
CA LEU A 237 5.75 11.86 -3.85
C LEU A 237 4.52 12.59 -3.33
N SER A 238 3.88 12.11 -2.27
CA SER A 238 2.74 12.81 -1.65
C SER A 238 3.14 14.17 -1.08
N HIS A 239 4.32 14.28 -0.47
CA HIS A 239 4.85 15.56 0.01
C HIS A 239 5.11 16.54 -1.15
N LEU A 240 5.71 16.07 -2.24
CA LEU A 240 6.00 16.90 -3.41
C LEU A 240 4.73 17.31 -4.16
N VAL A 241 3.72 16.46 -4.25
CA VAL A 241 2.40 16.82 -4.80
C VAL A 241 1.79 18.00 -4.03
N GLU A 242 1.87 17.99 -2.69
CA GLU A 242 1.41 19.09 -1.84
C GLU A 242 2.28 20.35 -2.01
N ALA A 243 3.61 20.20 -2.04
CA ALA A 243 4.56 21.31 -2.13
C ALA A 243 4.53 22.02 -3.49
N GLU A 244 4.46 21.25 -4.59
CA GLU A 244 4.38 21.77 -5.98
C GLU A 244 2.94 22.11 -6.38
N LYS A 245 1.94 21.90 -5.49
CA LYS A 245 0.51 22.18 -5.70
C LYS A 245 -0.02 21.53 -6.98
N ILE A 246 0.27 20.25 -7.15
CA ILE A 246 -0.20 19.51 -8.31
C ILE A 246 -1.71 19.26 -8.19
N GLU A 247 -2.47 19.88 -9.06
CA GLU A 247 -3.92 19.74 -9.13
C GLU A 247 -4.33 18.85 -10.31
N VAL A 248 -5.38 18.07 -10.10
CA VAL A 248 -6.04 17.23 -11.09
C VAL A 248 -7.52 17.58 -11.06
N SER A 249 -8.08 17.89 -12.23
CA SER A 249 -9.49 18.24 -12.37
C SER A 249 -10.40 17.01 -12.33
N ASP A 250 -11.69 17.24 -12.10
CA ASP A 250 -12.66 16.14 -12.13
C ASP A 250 -12.83 15.56 -13.56
N GLU A 251 -12.61 16.39 -14.59
CA GLU A 251 -12.61 15.95 -15.98
C GLU A 251 -11.47 14.96 -16.27
N GLU A 252 -10.24 15.23 -15.81
CA GLU A 252 -9.10 14.30 -15.94
C GLU A 252 -9.36 12.96 -15.24
N ILE A 253 -10.05 12.98 -14.08
CA ILE A 253 -10.45 11.77 -13.35
C ILE A 253 -11.49 10.99 -14.15
N ASP A 254 -12.53 11.68 -14.67
CA ASP A 254 -13.60 11.04 -15.43
C ASP A 254 -13.09 10.49 -16.78
N GLU A 255 -12.13 11.13 -17.44
CA GLU A 255 -11.43 10.62 -18.63
C GLU A 255 -10.70 9.31 -18.32
N MET A 256 -9.95 9.26 -17.22
CA MET A 256 -9.25 8.04 -16.77
C MET A 256 -10.22 6.89 -16.47
N ILE A 257 -11.35 7.19 -15.81
CA ILE A 257 -12.40 6.21 -15.52
C ILE A 257 -13.02 5.67 -16.83
N ASN A 258 -13.30 6.56 -17.80
CA ASN A 258 -13.89 6.18 -19.07
C ASN A 258 -12.92 5.37 -19.96
N ALA A 259 -11.62 5.57 -19.79
CA ALA A 259 -10.58 4.80 -20.49
C ALA A 259 -10.43 3.35 -19.98
N ALA A 260 -11.07 2.97 -18.88
CA ALA A 260 -10.99 1.61 -18.32
C ALA A 260 -11.59 0.50 -19.19
N GLY A 261 -12.32 0.85 -20.28
CA GLY A 261 -12.82 -0.07 -21.30
C GLY A 261 -14.00 -0.96 -20.87
N ASP A 262 -14.11 -1.35 -19.59
CA ASP A 262 -15.21 -2.14 -19.06
C ASP A 262 -16.22 -1.25 -18.32
N PRO A 263 -17.49 -1.18 -18.76
CA PRO A 263 -18.52 -0.37 -18.11
C PRO A 263 -18.76 -0.74 -16.63
N ALA A 264 -18.60 -2.01 -16.24
CA ALA A 264 -18.80 -2.44 -14.86
C ALA A 264 -17.66 -1.94 -13.96
N VAL A 265 -16.44 -1.97 -14.46
CA VAL A 265 -15.25 -1.43 -13.77
C VAL A 265 -15.36 0.09 -13.66
N ALA A 266 -15.72 0.76 -14.75
CA ALA A 266 -15.94 2.21 -14.76
C ALA A 266 -17.01 2.66 -13.74
N GLU A 267 -18.08 1.90 -13.57
CA GLU A 267 -19.12 2.23 -12.57
C GLU A 267 -18.61 2.05 -11.12
N GLN A 268 -17.82 1.03 -10.85
CA GLN A 268 -17.16 0.86 -9.54
C GLN A 268 -16.17 1.98 -9.23
N MET A 269 -15.44 2.47 -10.25
CA MET A 269 -14.48 3.56 -10.09
C MET A 269 -15.13 4.92 -9.80
N LYS A 270 -16.45 5.07 -9.99
CA LYS A 270 -17.20 6.29 -9.62
C LYS A 270 -17.45 6.44 -8.12
N ASP A 271 -17.20 5.41 -7.34
CA ASP A 271 -17.27 5.53 -5.87
C ASP A 271 -16.33 6.64 -5.37
N PRO A 272 -16.76 7.49 -4.41
CA PRO A 272 -15.96 8.62 -3.92
C PRO A 272 -14.57 8.24 -3.42
N MET A 273 -14.42 7.07 -2.79
CA MET A 273 -13.11 6.59 -2.32
C MET A 273 -12.22 6.18 -3.49
N GLN A 274 -12.80 5.53 -4.50
CA GLN A 274 -12.07 5.16 -5.72
C GLN A 274 -11.65 6.40 -6.52
N LYS A 275 -12.53 7.40 -6.66
CA LYS A 275 -12.17 8.69 -7.31
C LYS A 275 -11.03 9.39 -6.58
N LEU A 276 -11.02 9.39 -5.25
CA LEU A 276 -9.92 9.96 -4.47
C LEU A 276 -8.60 9.21 -4.71
N TYR A 277 -8.66 7.89 -4.78
CA TYR A 277 -7.49 7.05 -5.10
C TYR A 277 -6.94 7.34 -6.50
N ILE A 278 -7.81 7.40 -7.52
CA ILE A 278 -7.46 7.75 -8.90
C ILE A 278 -6.83 9.15 -8.94
N LYS A 279 -7.44 10.12 -8.26
CA LYS A 279 -6.89 11.48 -8.16
C LYS A 279 -5.46 11.48 -7.63
N THR A 280 -5.20 10.72 -6.58
CA THR A 280 -3.84 10.62 -5.99
C THR A 280 -2.83 10.03 -6.98
N ILE A 281 -3.23 9.00 -7.74
CA ILE A 281 -2.37 8.40 -8.78
C ILE A 281 -2.08 9.42 -9.88
N LEU A 282 -3.10 10.09 -10.40
CA LEU A 282 -2.96 11.10 -11.45
C LEU A 282 -2.08 12.27 -11.00
N GLN A 283 -2.21 12.72 -9.75
CA GLN A 283 -1.35 13.78 -9.20
C GLN A 283 0.11 13.36 -9.17
N LYS A 284 0.42 12.13 -8.75
CA LYS A 284 1.78 11.60 -8.72
C LYS A 284 2.36 11.43 -10.11
N ASN A 285 1.58 10.91 -11.06
CA ASN A 285 1.99 10.79 -12.46
C ASN A 285 2.27 12.16 -13.08
N LYS A 286 1.40 13.14 -12.84
CA LYS A 286 1.56 14.51 -13.31
C LYS A 286 2.79 15.18 -12.71
N LEU A 287 3.07 14.96 -11.42
CA LEU A 287 4.30 15.40 -10.77
C LEU A 287 5.53 14.79 -11.45
N LEU A 288 5.57 13.49 -11.65
CA LEU A 288 6.69 12.79 -12.28
C LEU A 288 6.92 13.27 -13.71
N ASN A 289 5.88 13.44 -14.51
CA ASN A 289 5.97 13.96 -15.87
C ASN A 289 6.51 15.39 -15.89
N ASN A 290 6.02 16.27 -15.01
CA ASN A 290 6.53 17.62 -14.88
C ASN A 290 8.03 17.65 -14.53
N LEU A 291 8.48 16.78 -13.60
CA LEU A 291 9.88 16.67 -13.23
C LEU A 291 10.76 16.14 -14.37
N ILE A 292 10.25 15.19 -15.15
CA ILE A 292 10.90 14.66 -16.34
C ILE A 292 11.06 15.79 -17.37
N GLU A 293 10.00 16.52 -17.68
CA GLU A 293 10.02 17.65 -18.63
C GLU A 293 10.95 18.79 -18.18
N GLU A 294 10.90 19.18 -16.90
CA GLU A 294 11.82 20.20 -16.35
C GLU A 294 13.29 19.77 -16.42
N THR A 295 13.55 18.46 -16.35
CA THR A 295 14.91 17.91 -16.36
C THR A 295 15.48 17.78 -17.77
N GLN A 296 14.67 17.30 -18.71
CA GLN A 296 15.10 17.04 -20.10
C GLN A 296 14.94 18.27 -21.02
N GLY A 297 14.10 19.22 -20.62
CA GLY A 297 13.63 20.31 -21.47
C GLY A 297 12.39 19.88 -22.28
N PRO A 298 11.71 20.85 -22.94
CA PRO A 298 10.50 20.57 -23.70
C PRO A 298 10.80 19.64 -24.89
N HIS A 299 10.27 18.43 -24.85
CA HIS A 299 10.25 17.50 -25.96
C HIS A 299 9.01 17.76 -26.82
N ASN A 300 9.21 17.90 -28.14
CA ASN A 300 8.12 17.71 -29.08
C ASN A 300 7.71 16.23 -29.00
N HIS A 301 6.58 15.96 -28.38
CA HIS A 301 5.92 14.67 -28.49
C HIS A 301 5.31 14.55 -29.89
N ASP A 302 6.10 14.07 -30.87
CA ASP A 302 5.52 13.33 -31.98
C ASP A 302 5.04 12.00 -31.40
N HIS A 303 3.72 11.82 -31.38
CA HIS A 303 3.06 10.60 -30.92
C HIS A 303 3.39 9.45 -31.87
N ASP A 304 4.43 8.69 -31.57
CA ASP A 304 4.55 7.30 -32.04
C ASP A 304 4.09 6.39 -30.89
N HIS A 305 2.77 6.20 -30.80
CA HIS A 305 2.19 5.04 -30.15
C HIS A 305 2.41 3.84 -31.07
N GLU A 306 3.60 3.26 -31.04
CA GLU A 306 3.74 1.85 -31.42
C GLU A 306 3.17 1.03 -30.25
N GLU A 307 1.90 0.65 -30.39
CA GLU A 307 1.32 -0.46 -29.65
C GLU A 307 2.12 -1.72 -30.01
N GLU A 308 3.07 -2.11 -29.16
CA GLU A 308 3.57 -3.48 -29.16
C GLU A 308 2.44 -4.38 -28.63
N SER A 309 1.56 -4.77 -29.55
CA SER A 309 0.68 -5.91 -29.36
C SER A 309 1.54 -7.17 -29.52
N ASP A 310 2.02 -7.73 -28.42
CA ASP A 310 2.48 -9.12 -28.37
C ASP A 310 1.27 -10.04 -28.61
N GLU A 311 0.91 -10.21 -29.89
CA GLU A 311 0.11 -11.34 -30.35
C GLU A 311 1.04 -12.56 -30.37
N GLU A 312 1.03 -13.34 -29.30
CA GLU A 312 1.48 -14.73 -29.35
C GLU A 312 0.57 -15.50 -30.30
N GLU A 313 1.02 -15.66 -31.55
CA GLU A 313 0.49 -16.67 -32.48
C GLU A 313 0.65 -18.06 -31.86
N ILE A 314 -0.44 -18.56 -31.27
CA ILE A 314 -0.58 -19.98 -30.97
C ILE A 314 -0.85 -20.67 -32.32
N GLY A 315 0.21 -21.27 -32.89
CA GLY A 315 0.12 -22.07 -34.11
C GLY A 315 -0.90 -23.19 -33.96
N GLU A 316 -1.97 -23.12 -34.70
CA GLU A 316 -2.83 -24.25 -35.04
C GLU A 316 -2.05 -25.22 -35.94
N GLU A 317 -1.51 -26.27 -35.36
CA GLU A 317 -1.12 -27.45 -36.15
C GLU A 317 -2.37 -28.23 -36.55
N SER A 318 -2.66 -28.16 -37.84
CA SER A 318 -3.64 -28.90 -38.60
C SER A 318 -3.60 -30.42 -38.32
N ARG A 319 -4.76 -30.96 -37.88
CA ARG A 319 -5.07 -32.38 -38.06
C ARG A 319 -5.61 -32.57 -39.46
N GLU A 320 -4.79 -33.07 -40.34
CA GLU A 320 -5.25 -33.74 -41.55
C GLU A 320 -5.74 -35.14 -41.23
N GLU A 321 -6.86 -35.42 -41.78
CA GLU A 321 -7.58 -36.70 -41.81
C GLU A 321 -6.75 -37.80 -42.47
N ASP A 322 -6.76 -38.98 -41.90
CA ASP A 322 -6.61 -40.22 -42.67
C ASP A 322 -7.88 -41.07 -42.46
N LYS A 323 -8.71 -41.05 -43.50
CA LYS A 323 -9.68 -42.10 -43.81
C LYS A 323 -8.96 -43.11 -44.71
N ASN A 324 -8.80 -44.33 -44.24
CA ASN A 324 -9.03 -45.56 -44.99
C ASN A 324 -8.56 -46.77 -44.17
N GLU A 325 -9.39 -47.55 -43.73
CA GLU A 325 -9.81 -48.95 -43.86
C GLU A 325 -10.61 -49.43 -42.67
#